data_d0f2df6535eaca56294a4193427d2bd3
#
_entry.id   d0f2df6535eaca56294a4193427d2bd3
#
_cell.length_a   1.000
_cell.length_b   1.000
_cell.length_c   1.000
_cell.angle_alpha   90.00
_cell.angle_beta   90.00
_cell.angle_gamma   90.00
#
_symmetry.space_group_name_H-M   'P 1'
#
loop_
_entity.id
_entity.type
_entity.pdbx_description
1 polymer ?
#
loop_
_entity_poly.entity_id
_entity_poly.type
_entity_poly.pdbx_seq_one_letter_code
_entity_poly.pdbx_strand_id
1 'polypeptide(L)'
;MLEEQVFDTARHDRFCFECGEPALDEFLQKYAAQQSAKGINTVFVMVDTTQSSHILGYYTLSAAQVEVEQLSAAARKKLPRYPVPCFRMGRLACNCSSQGKGIGKILVGLAVDRCLKAKEHLCAYALLVDTKNDKAKFFYQSFGFTAFADSPRTLYLAL
;
A
#
# COMPACT_ATOMS: atom_id res chain seq x y z
N MET A 1 -0.22 8.32 21.06
CA MET A 1 -0.87 8.84 19.84
C MET A 1 -0.27 8.15 18.62
N LEU A 2 -1.11 7.68 17.71
CA LEU A 2 -0.63 7.03 16.49
C LEU A 2 -0.08 8.06 15.50
N GLU A 3 1.04 7.75 14.88
CA GLU A 3 1.69 8.62 13.92
C GLU A 3 2.28 7.81 12.76
N GLU A 4 2.06 8.29 11.54
CA GLU A 4 2.72 7.74 10.36
C GLU A 4 4.08 8.41 10.18
N GLN A 5 5.11 7.61 9.91
CA GLN A 5 6.47 8.09 9.69
C GLN A 5 7.07 7.38 8.47
N VAL A 6 8.00 8.02 7.79
CA VAL A 6 8.81 7.36 6.79
C VAL A 6 9.73 6.36 7.49
N PHE A 7 9.80 5.14 6.98
CA PHE A 7 10.64 4.10 7.58
C PHE A 7 12.11 4.53 7.60
N ASP A 8 12.73 4.39 8.78
CA ASP A 8 14.13 4.74 9.02
C ASP A 8 14.73 3.66 9.93
N THR A 9 15.76 2.97 9.44
CA THR A 9 16.40 1.88 10.18
C THR A 9 17.06 2.33 11.48
N ALA A 10 17.43 3.62 11.58
CA ALA A 10 18.00 4.19 12.81
C ALA A 10 16.95 4.47 13.88
N ARG A 11 15.68 4.63 13.49
CA ARG A 11 14.59 5.00 14.39
C ARG A 11 13.65 3.85 14.72
N HIS A 12 13.47 2.91 13.78
CA HIS A 12 12.45 1.87 13.85
C HIS A 12 13.08 0.48 14.00
N ASP A 13 12.56 -0.30 14.93
CA ASP A 13 13.01 -1.67 15.15
C ASP A 13 12.29 -2.62 14.19
N ARG A 14 12.92 -2.86 13.05
CA ARG A 14 12.41 -3.77 12.02
C ARG A 14 12.53 -5.25 12.38
N PHE A 15 13.42 -5.59 13.30
CA PHE A 15 13.69 -7.00 13.64
C PHE A 15 12.64 -7.57 14.60
N CYS A 16 11.95 -6.73 15.36
CA CYS A 16 10.86 -7.14 16.24
C CYS A 16 9.51 -7.19 15.54
N PHE A 17 9.45 -6.77 14.26
CA PHE A 17 8.19 -6.78 13.51
C PHE A 17 7.82 -8.20 13.11
N GLU A 18 6.59 -8.62 13.44
CA GLU A 18 6.05 -9.92 13.10
C GLU A 18 4.56 -9.77 12.78
N CYS A 19 4.18 -10.05 11.54
CA CYS A 19 2.79 -9.90 11.09
C CYS A 19 2.07 -11.22 10.79
N GLY A 20 2.77 -12.36 10.92
CA GLY A 20 2.24 -13.67 10.58
C GLY A 20 2.48 -14.08 9.13
N GLU A 21 3.09 -13.21 8.33
CA GLU A 21 3.45 -13.46 6.94
C GLU A 21 4.96 -13.31 6.79
N PRO A 22 5.72 -14.42 6.75
CA PRO A 22 7.19 -14.35 6.72
C PRO A 22 7.76 -13.49 5.60
N ALA A 23 7.15 -13.50 4.41
CA ALA A 23 7.61 -12.70 3.28
C ALA A 23 7.52 -11.20 3.54
N LEU A 24 6.48 -10.75 4.26
CA LEU A 24 6.31 -9.33 4.60
C LEU A 24 7.27 -8.91 5.72
N ASP A 25 7.53 -9.79 6.67
CA ASP A 25 8.52 -9.55 7.73
C ASP A 25 9.93 -9.48 7.14
N GLU A 26 10.27 -10.41 6.26
CA GLU A 26 11.56 -10.45 5.59
C GLU A 26 11.80 -9.20 4.73
N PHE A 27 10.77 -8.75 4.02
CA PHE A 27 10.87 -7.52 3.23
C PHE A 27 11.28 -6.34 4.11
N LEU A 28 10.60 -6.14 5.23
CA LEU A 28 10.88 -5.03 6.13
C LEU A 28 12.29 -5.12 6.72
N GLN A 29 12.72 -6.32 7.08
CA GLN A 29 14.03 -6.55 7.70
C GLN A 29 15.19 -6.43 6.72
N LYS A 30 15.04 -6.95 5.48
CA LYS A 30 16.16 -7.13 4.55
C LYS A 30 16.14 -6.22 3.33
N TYR A 31 14.97 -5.81 2.84
CA TYR A 31 14.85 -5.18 1.52
C TYR A 31 14.32 -3.75 1.54
N ALA A 32 13.53 -3.38 2.54
CA ALA A 32 12.82 -2.10 2.56
C ALA A 32 13.74 -0.90 2.42
N ALA A 33 14.76 -0.82 3.26
CA ALA A 33 15.69 0.31 3.25
C ALA A 33 16.46 0.42 1.94
N GLN A 34 16.93 -0.71 1.42
CA GLN A 34 17.71 -0.77 0.18
C GLN A 34 16.85 -0.40 -1.02
N GLN A 35 15.60 -0.87 -1.11
CA GLN A 35 14.71 -0.53 -2.21
C GLN A 35 14.29 0.94 -2.18
N SER A 36 14.06 1.50 -1.00
CA SER A 36 13.77 2.92 -0.85
C SER A 36 14.95 3.79 -1.29
N ALA A 37 16.17 3.39 -0.91
CA ALA A 37 17.39 4.11 -1.31
C ALA A 37 17.60 4.08 -2.83
N LYS A 38 17.14 3.03 -3.52
CA LYS A 38 17.22 2.90 -4.98
C LYS A 38 16.04 3.55 -5.71
N GLY A 39 15.09 4.14 -5.00
CA GLY A 39 13.92 4.77 -5.61
C GLY A 39 12.88 3.80 -6.13
N ILE A 40 12.85 2.56 -5.63
CA ILE A 40 11.90 1.54 -6.09
C ILE A 40 10.55 1.69 -5.42
N ASN A 41 10.55 1.95 -4.11
CA ASN A 41 9.33 2.24 -3.36
C ASN A 41 9.64 3.11 -2.15
N THR A 42 8.59 3.70 -1.58
CA THR A 42 8.68 4.39 -0.28
C THR A 42 7.95 3.55 0.75
N VAL A 43 8.55 3.40 1.93
CA VAL A 43 7.98 2.60 3.03
C VAL A 43 7.53 3.54 4.14
N PHE A 44 6.27 3.42 4.53
CA PHE A 44 5.68 4.19 5.63
C PHE A 44 5.32 3.25 6.76
N VAL A 45 5.64 3.64 7.98
CA VAL A 45 5.34 2.87 9.18
C VAL A 45 4.39 3.62 10.09
N MET A 46 3.58 2.88 10.83
CA MET A 46 2.73 3.40 11.89
C MET A 46 3.37 3.07 13.23
N VAL A 47 3.50 4.08 14.07
CA VAL A 47 4.03 3.92 15.43
C VAL A 47 3.11 4.62 16.43
N ASP A 48 3.23 4.24 17.71
CA ASP A 48 2.69 5.03 18.81
C ASP A 48 3.83 5.91 19.30
N THR A 49 3.58 7.21 19.45
CA THR A 49 4.62 8.18 19.85
C THR A 49 5.21 7.90 21.22
N THR A 50 4.53 7.11 22.07
CA THR A 50 5.06 6.66 23.36
C THR A 50 6.09 5.54 23.22
N GLN A 51 6.11 4.86 22.10
CA GLN A 51 7.05 3.77 21.76
C GLN A 51 7.41 3.86 20.28
N SER A 52 8.05 4.97 19.88
CA SER A 52 8.24 5.29 18.46
C SER A 52 9.14 4.35 17.68
N SER A 53 9.91 3.49 18.34
CA SER A 53 10.72 2.47 17.65
C SER A 53 9.91 1.23 17.29
N HIS A 54 8.76 1.00 17.94
CA HIS A 54 7.93 -0.19 17.71
C HIS A 54 6.99 0.01 16.52
N ILE A 55 7.18 -0.78 15.48
CA ILE A 55 6.37 -0.70 14.26
C ILE A 55 5.05 -1.45 14.46
N LEU A 56 3.94 -0.73 14.42
CA LEU A 56 2.60 -1.31 14.53
C LEU A 56 2.11 -1.88 13.19
N GLY A 57 2.56 -1.30 12.09
CA GLY A 57 2.22 -1.72 10.76
C GLY A 57 2.99 -0.90 9.74
N TYR A 58 2.97 -1.33 8.47
CA TYR A 58 3.61 -0.59 7.40
C TYR A 58 2.91 -0.80 6.07
N TYR A 59 3.15 0.09 5.13
CA TYR A 59 2.78 -0.08 3.73
C TYR A 59 3.85 0.52 2.83
N THR A 60 3.83 0.09 1.56
CA THR A 60 4.75 0.60 0.54
C THR A 60 3.97 1.24 -0.59
N LEU A 61 4.51 2.35 -1.13
CA LEU A 61 3.98 3.00 -2.31
C LEU A 61 5.05 3.09 -3.40
N SER A 62 4.65 2.89 -4.63
CA SER A 62 5.52 3.07 -5.80
C SER A 62 4.71 3.59 -6.98
N ALA A 63 5.42 4.12 -7.98
CA ALA A 63 4.83 4.44 -9.26
C ALA A 63 4.54 3.13 -10.01
N ALA A 64 3.46 3.13 -10.79
CA ALA A 64 3.04 1.97 -11.56
C ALA A 64 2.31 2.43 -12.82
N GLN A 65 1.93 1.47 -13.65
CA GLN A 65 1.04 1.72 -14.79
C GLN A 65 0.14 0.51 -15.00
N VAL A 66 -0.97 0.74 -15.67
CA VAL A 66 -1.93 -0.31 -16.01
C VAL A 66 -2.35 -0.15 -17.46
N GLU A 67 -2.55 -1.27 -18.15
CA GLU A 67 -3.11 -1.26 -19.51
C GLU A 67 -4.61 -0.96 -19.43
N VAL A 68 -5.11 -0.13 -20.35
CA VAL A 68 -6.50 0.30 -20.36
C VAL A 68 -7.45 -0.88 -20.46
N GLU A 69 -7.06 -1.92 -21.21
CA GLU A 69 -7.84 -3.15 -21.41
C GLU A 69 -8.12 -3.91 -20.11
N GLN A 70 -7.30 -3.72 -19.08
CA GLN A 70 -7.49 -4.36 -17.77
C GLN A 70 -8.60 -3.70 -16.94
N LEU A 71 -8.99 -2.48 -17.30
CA LEU A 71 -10.02 -1.73 -16.58
C LEU A 71 -11.42 -2.13 -17.04
N SER A 72 -12.44 -1.75 -16.27
CA SER A 72 -13.82 -1.97 -16.65
C SER A 72 -14.18 -1.27 -17.96
N ALA A 73 -15.19 -1.76 -18.67
CA ALA A 73 -15.64 -1.16 -19.93
C ALA A 73 -16.02 0.31 -19.75
N ALA A 74 -16.65 0.66 -18.61
CA ALA A 74 -17.02 2.03 -18.32
C ALA A 74 -15.80 2.94 -18.12
N ALA A 75 -14.77 2.46 -17.44
CA ALA A 75 -13.52 3.21 -17.24
C ALA A 75 -12.76 3.37 -18.55
N ARG A 76 -12.69 2.31 -19.38
CA ARG A 76 -11.99 2.35 -20.68
C ARG A 76 -12.52 3.41 -21.62
N LYS A 77 -13.82 3.66 -21.63
CA LYS A 77 -14.44 4.65 -22.50
C LYS A 77 -13.96 6.08 -22.24
N LYS A 78 -13.46 6.35 -21.02
CA LYS A 78 -13.04 7.69 -20.58
C LYS A 78 -11.54 7.90 -20.65
N LEU A 79 -10.77 6.88 -21.06
CA LEU A 79 -9.31 6.92 -20.98
C LEU A 79 -8.67 6.76 -22.36
N PRO A 80 -7.46 7.30 -22.55
CA PRO A 80 -6.69 7.11 -23.78
C PRO A 80 -6.23 5.66 -23.91
N ARG A 81 -5.87 5.25 -25.14
CA ARG A 81 -5.48 3.87 -25.44
C ARG A 81 -3.98 3.61 -25.27
N TYR A 82 -3.38 4.10 -24.20
CA TYR A 82 -2.00 3.82 -23.84
C TYR A 82 -1.91 3.57 -22.33
N PRO A 83 -0.79 3.02 -21.83
CA PRO A 83 -0.67 2.72 -20.39
C PRO A 83 -1.02 3.92 -19.52
N VAL A 84 -1.81 3.69 -18.48
CA VAL A 84 -2.30 4.73 -17.59
C VAL A 84 -1.43 4.78 -16.34
N PRO A 85 -0.89 5.93 -15.96
CA PRO A 85 -0.08 6.05 -14.75
C PRO A 85 -0.92 5.83 -13.51
N CYS A 86 -0.38 5.08 -12.56
CA CYS A 86 -1.02 4.74 -11.30
C CYS A 86 0.01 4.79 -10.17
N PHE A 87 -0.47 4.72 -8.93
CA PHE A 87 0.34 4.34 -7.78
C PHE A 87 0.02 2.90 -7.41
N ARG A 88 0.98 2.22 -6.80
CA ARG A 88 0.77 0.86 -6.28
C ARG A 88 1.12 0.80 -4.81
N MET A 89 0.21 0.25 -4.01
CA MET A 89 0.51 -0.16 -2.65
C MET A 89 0.90 -1.64 -2.73
N GLY A 90 2.20 -1.91 -2.78
CA GLY A 90 2.73 -3.24 -3.02
C GLY A 90 2.62 -4.16 -1.81
N ARG A 91 2.64 -3.56 -0.60
CA ARG A 91 2.59 -4.30 0.66
C ARG A 91 1.81 -3.53 1.69
N LEU A 92 1.08 -4.29 2.52
CA LEU A 92 0.39 -3.77 3.70
C LEU A 92 0.45 -4.85 4.77
N ALA A 93 0.98 -4.53 5.94
CA ALA A 93 1.11 -5.50 7.03
C ALA A 93 0.90 -4.82 8.38
N CYS A 94 0.28 -5.56 9.31
CA CYS A 94 0.12 -5.14 10.71
C CYS A 94 0.84 -6.12 11.62
N ASN A 95 1.55 -5.60 12.62
CA ASN A 95 2.18 -6.41 13.65
C ASN A 95 1.10 -7.26 14.34
N CYS A 96 1.42 -8.50 14.67
CA CYS A 96 0.48 -9.42 15.35
C CYS A 96 -0.12 -8.80 16.61
N SER A 97 0.67 -8.02 17.35
CA SER A 97 0.20 -7.32 18.56
C SER A 97 -0.82 -6.21 18.27
N SER A 98 -0.92 -5.77 17.02
CA SER A 98 -1.79 -4.66 16.59
C SER A 98 -2.94 -5.11 15.71
N GLN A 99 -3.01 -6.38 15.35
CA GLN A 99 -4.10 -6.91 14.53
C GLN A 99 -5.43 -6.87 15.27
N GLY A 100 -6.51 -6.63 14.53
CA GLY A 100 -7.84 -6.50 15.10
C GLY A 100 -8.14 -5.15 15.76
N LYS A 101 -7.21 -4.20 15.72
CA LYS A 101 -7.35 -2.87 16.33
C LYS A 101 -7.61 -1.75 15.33
N GLY A 102 -7.89 -2.09 14.07
CA GLY A 102 -8.17 -1.11 13.02
C GLY A 102 -6.95 -0.45 12.40
N ILE A 103 -5.74 -0.89 12.71
CA ILE A 103 -4.50 -0.30 12.15
C ILE A 103 -4.47 -0.45 10.63
N GLY A 104 -4.87 -1.60 10.08
CA GLY A 104 -4.92 -1.82 8.64
C GLY A 104 -5.82 -0.82 7.92
N LYS A 105 -6.98 -0.52 8.49
CA LYS A 105 -7.90 0.48 7.94
C LYS A 105 -7.28 1.87 7.93
N ILE A 106 -6.60 2.24 9.01
CA ILE A 106 -5.91 3.53 9.11
C ILE A 106 -4.81 3.61 8.06
N LEU A 107 -4.03 2.56 7.88
CA LEU A 107 -2.95 2.53 6.89
C LEU A 107 -3.48 2.69 5.46
N VAL A 108 -4.56 2.02 5.10
CA VAL A 108 -5.20 2.19 3.79
C VAL A 108 -5.69 3.63 3.60
N GLY A 109 -6.35 4.19 4.61
CA GLY A 109 -6.81 5.57 4.57
C GLY A 109 -5.67 6.57 4.38
N LEU A 110 -4.57 6.37 5.08
CA LEU A 110 -3.37 7.22 4.95
C LEU A 110 -2.72 7.07 3.57
N ALA A 111 -2.66 5.85 3.04
CA ALA A 111 -2.13 5.62 1.70
C ALA A 111 -2.97 6.32 0.63
N VAL A 112 -4.30 6.21 0.70
CA VAL A 112 -5.21 6.90 -0.22
C VAL A 112 -5.06 8.42 -0.12
N ASP A 113 -5.03 8.97 1.08
CA ASP A 113 -4.84 10.40 1.32
C ASP A 113 -3.52 10.89 0.72
N ARG A 114 -2.45 10.14 0.91
CA ARG A 114 -1.13 10.46 0.36
C ARG A 114 -1.16 10.45 -1.17
N CYS A 115 -1.83 9.48 -1.78
CA CYS A 115 -1.99 9.42 -3.23
C CYS A 115 -2.80 10.60 -3.78
N LEU A 116 -3.87 10.99 -3.09
CA LEU A 116 -4.68 12.16 -3.47
C LEU A 116 -3.87 13.45 -3.41
N LYS A 117 -3.01 13.60 -2.43
CA LYS A 117 -2.10 14.75 -2.32
C LYS A 117 -1.01 14.72 -3.38
N ALA A 118 -0.42 13.54 -3.63
CA ALA A 118 0.65 13.38 -4.62
C ALA A 118 0.17 13.68 -6.03
N LYS A 119 -1.07 13.33 -6.38
CA LYS A 119 -1.59 13.58 -7.73
C LYS A 119 -1.78 15.06 -8.05
N GLU A 120 -1.75 15.95 -7.06
CA GLU A 120 -1.76 17.40 -7.29
C GLU A 120 -0.47 17.86 -7.99
N HIS A 121 0.62 17.12 -7.82
CA HIS A 121 1.93 17.45 -8.38
C HIS A 121 2.35 16.48 -9.48
N LEU A 122 1.91 15.23 -9.39
CA LEU A 122 2.24 14.19 -10.37
C LEU A 122 1.00 13.32 -10.57
N CYS A 123 0.34 13.50 -11.70
CA CYS A 123 -0.93 12.83 -11.98
C CYS A 123 -0.83 11.32 -11.94
N ALA A 124 -1.86 10.69 -11.40
CA ALA A 124 -2.07 9.26 -11.43
C ALA A 124 -3.58 8.98 -11.44
N TYR A 125 -3.98 7.97 -12.19
CA TYR A 125 -5.40 7.62 -12.35
C TYR A 125 -5.95 6.88 -11.13
N ALA A 126 -5.18 5.94 -10.58
CA ALA A 126 -5.67 5.03 -9.55
C ALA A 126 -4.57 4.56 -8.61
N LEU A 127 -4.98 4.08 -7.45
CA LEU A 127 -4.15 3.30 -6.53
C LEU A 127 -4.44 1.82 -6.76
N LEU A 128 -3.39 1.04 -7.03
CA LEU A 128 -3.47 -0.41 -7.26
C LEU A 128 -3.07 -1.16 -6.00
N VAL A 129 -3.73 -2.28 -5.75
CA VAL A 129 -3.34 -3.24 -4.71
C VAL A 129 -3.40 -4.65 -5.27
N ASP A 130 -2.48 -5.51 -4.85
CA ASP A 130 -2.52 -6.94 -5.14
C ASP A 130 -2.93 -7.69 -3.88
N THR A 131 -3.84 -8.65 -4.03
CA THR A 131 -4.37 -9.42 -2.91
C THR A 131 -3.97 -10.88 -3.02
N LYS A 132 -3.59 -11.49 -1.92
CA LYS A 132 -3.14 -12.88 -1.88
C LYS A 132 -4.26 -13.88 -1.60
N ASN A 133 -5.41 -13.42 -1.11
CA ASN A 133 -6.56 -14.27 -0.79
C ASN A 133 -7.86 -13.47 -0.81
N ASP A 134 -8.99 -14.16 -0.66
CA ASP A 134 -10.31 -13.55 -0.69
C ASP A 134 -10.55 -12.62 0.49
N LYS A 135 -9.99 -12.94 1.66
CA LYS A 135 -10.12 -12.09 2.85
C LYS A 135 -9.51 -10.71 2.60
N ALA A 136 -8.32 -10.65 2.03
CA ALA A 136 -7.67 -9.40 1.67
C ALA A 136 -8.47 -8.67 0.58
N LYS A 137 -8.97 -9.40 -0.42
CA LYS A 137 -9.81 -8.82 -1.48
C LYS A 137 -11.05 -8.16 -0.90
N PHE A 138 -11.79 -8.83 -0.03
CA PHE A 138 -12.98 -8.26 0.61
C PHE A 138 -12.64 -7.05 1.47
N PHE A 139 -11.52 -7.08 2.16
CA PHE A 139 -11.03 -5.95 2.93
C PHE A 139 -10.89 -4.70 2.06
N TYR A 140 -10.20 -4.82 0.91
CA TYR A 140 -10.03 -3.68 0.00
C TYR A 140 -11.34 -3.27 -0.68
N GLN A 141 -12.18 -4.23 -1.06
CA GLN A 141 -13.49 -3.91 -1.64
C GLN A 141 -14.36 -3.09 -0.70
N SER A 142 -14.22 -3.28 0.61
CA SER A 142 -14.96 -2.48 1.61
C SER A 142 -14.59 -0.99 1.58
N PHE A 143 -13.43 -0.64 0.99
CA PHE A 143 -13.02 0.76 0.77
C PHE A 143 -13.40 1.30 -0.60
N GLY A 144 -14.07 0.51 -1.43
CA GLY A 144 -14.47 0.91 -2.77
C GLY A 144 -13.53 0.50 -3.88
N PHE A 145 -12.51 -0.32 -3.59
CA PHE A 145 -11.64 -0.86 -4.63
C PHE A 145 -12.42 -1.84 -5.52
N THR A 146 -12.09 -1.83 -6.81
CA THR A 146 -12.72 -2.67 -7.83
C THR A 146 -11.69 -3.66 -8.40
N ALA A 147 -12.09 -4.93 -8.53
CA ALA A 147 -11.22 -5.95 -9.12
C ALA A 147 -11.08 -5.75 -10.63
N PHE A 148 -9.90 -6.05 -11.18
CA PHE A 148 -9.70 -6.10 -12.63
C PHE A 148 -10.47 -7.28 -13.24
N ALA A 149 -10.96 -7.08 -14.47
CA ALA A 149 -11.77 -8.09 -15.16
C ALA A 149 -10.99 -9.38 -15.44
N ASP A 150 -9.71 -9.27 -15.83
CA ASP A 150 -8.85 -10.39 -16.21
C ASP A 150 -7.87 -10.81 -15.10
N SER A 151 -7.86 -10.11 -13.98
CA SER A 151 -6.96 -10.39 -12.85
C SER A 151 -7.68 -10.09 -11.54
N PRO A 152 -8.55 -10.99 -11.07
CA PRO A 152 -9.44 -10.71 -9.94
C PRO A 152 -8.72 -10.51 -8.61
N ARG A 153 -7.43 -10.83 -8.53
CA ARG A 153 -6.60 -10.58 -7.32
C ARG A 153 -5.97 -9.19 -7.31
N THR A 154 -6.03 -8.46 -8.40
CA THR A 154 -5.56 -7.07 -8.47
C THR A 154 -6.75 -6.14 -8.49
N LEU A 155 -6.75 -5.18 -7.58
CA LEU A 155 -7.83 -4.20 -7.44
C LEU A 155 -7.30 -2.79 -7.64
N TYR A 156 -8.18 -1.88 -7.99
CA TYR A 156 -7.84 -0.46 -8.13
C TYR A 156 -8.90 0.44 -7.51
N LEU A 157 -8.47 1.61 -7.05
CA LEU A 157 -9.32 2.69 -6.59
C LEU A 157 -9.01 3.92 -7.44
N ALA A 158 -9.99 4.38 -8.23
CA ALA A 158 -9.82 5.61 -9.01
C ALA A 158 -9.67 6.81 -8.06
N LEU A 159 -8.70 7.66 -8.34
CA LEU A 159 -8.35 8.80 -7.48
C LEU A 159 -9.03 10.11 -7.91
#